data_37988d4d41053c6a36b9c18b34cf0c4a
#
_entry.id   37988d4d41053c6a36b9c18b34cf0c4a
#
_cell.length_a   1.000
_cell.length_b   1.000
_cell.length_c   1.000
_cell.angle_alpha   90.00
_cell.angle_beta   90.00
_cell.angle_gamma   90.00
#
_symmetry.space_group_name_H-M   'P 1'
#
loop_
_entity.id
_entity.type
_entity.pdbx_description
1 polymer ?
#
loop_
_entity_poly.entity_id
_entity_poly.type
_entity_poly.pdbx_seq_one_letter_code
_entity_poly.pdbx_strand_id
1 'polypeptide(L)'
;MDESSRTYCEGLPSLKVATLHLIQNAAREVFLMTPDLEPARLDDEDIALALSVFARSSRHIRCYILVTGDQPMKSISHAIIRTQRRLSSIIEIRQLEPEHATHERLMLVDHRHRLSVDLQGQQWIGWMGIHDIPRAKQDSERFLSLWQNAQPIRELR
;
A
#
# COMPACT_ATOMS: atom_id res chain seq x y z
N MET A 1 -7.76 -23.84 -6.63
CA MET A 1 -7.00 -22.91 -5.85
C MET A 1 -7.38 -22.96 -4.41
N ASP A 2 -6.43 -23.11 -3.66
CA ASP A 2 -6.58 -23.48 -2.29
C ASP A 2 -6.78 -22.25 -1.40
N GLU A 3 -7.84 -22.23 -0.62
CA GLU A 3 -8.07 -21.16 0.34
C GLU A 3 -7.08 -21.20 1.51
N SER A 4 -6.32 -22.28 1.61
CA SER A 4 -5.34 -22.43 2.69
C SER A 4 -4.23 -21.40 2.65
N SER A 5 -4.05 -20.70 1.52
CA SER A 5 -3.06 -19.65 1.39
C SER A 5 -3.49 -18.29 1.97
N ARG A 6 -4.73 -18.20 2.46
CA ARG A 6 -5.29 -16.96 3.01
C ARG A 6 -5.21 -16.97 4.53
N THR A 7 -4.71 -15.88 5.08
CA THR A 7 -4.53 -15.70 6.53
C THR A 7 -5.39 -14.55 7.01
N TYR A 8 -6.21 -14.81 8.02
CA TYR A 8 -6.98 -13.77 8.68
C TYR A 8 -6.09 -13.04 9.69
N CYS A 9 -6.15 -11.72 9.65
CA CYS A 9 -5.39 -10.84 10.54
C CYS A 9 -6.35 -10.04 11.38
N GLU A 10 -6.20 -10.08 12.70
CA GLU A 10 -7.06 -9.36 13.61
C GLU A 10 -6.23 -8.39 14.45
N GLY A 11 -6.56 -7.11 14.37
CA GLY A 11 -5.90 -6.05 15.12
C GLY A 11 -4.65 -5.51 14.47
N LEU A 12 -4.24 -4.33 14.93
CA LEU A 12 -3.08 -3.62 14.37
C LEU A 12 -1.77 -4.42 14.46
N PRO A 13 -1.46 -5.10 15.57
CA PRO A 13 -0.22 -5.88 15.62
C PRO A 13 -0.15 -6.97 14.57
N SER A 14 -1.25 -7.70 14.36
CA SER A 14 -1.31 -8.75 13.36
C SER A 14 -1.19 -8.18 11.95
N LEU A 15 -1.84 -7.07 11.68
CA LEU A 15 -1.75 -6.40 10.37
C LEU A 15 -0.34 -5.85 10.11
N LYS A 16 0.34 -5.38 11.15
CA LYS A 16 1.73 -4.93 11.00
C LYS A 16 2.63 -6.08 10.60
N VAL A 17 2.50 -7.23 11.25
CA VAL A 17 3.28 -8.42 10.89
C VAL A 17 3.04 -8.80 9.43
N ALA A 18 1.78 -8.83 9.01
CA ALA A 18 1.43 -9.17 7.62
C ALA A 18 2.01 -8.15 6.63
N THR A 19 1.88 -6.87 6.94
CA THR A 19 2.40 -5.79 6.09
C THR A 19 3.90 -5.89 5.92
N LEU A 20 4.63 -6.07 7.02
CA LEU A 20 6.09 -6.23 6.99
C LEU A 20 6.50 -7.47 6.21
N HIS A 21 5.80 -8.59 6.42
CA HIS A 21 6.10 -9.83 5.72
C HIS A 21 6.00 -9.63 4.20
N LEU A 22 4.95 -8.99 3.73
CA LEU A 22 4.77 -8.78 2.30
C LEU A 22 5.83 -7.84 1.72
N ILE A 23 6.11 -6.72 2.39
CA ILE A 23 7.10 -5.76 1.89
C ILE A 23 8.49 -6.36 1.90
N GLN A 24 8.86 -7.06 2.96
CA GLN A 24 10.20 -7.66 3.09
C GLN A 24 10.45 -8.76 2.07
N ASN A 25 9.40 -9.36 1.53
CA ASN A 25 9.51 -10.39 0.49
C ASN A 25 9.19 -9.87 -0.91
N ALA A 26 8.98 -8.58 -1.06
CA ALA A 26 8.71 -7.98 -2.37
C ALA A 26 9.98 -7.94 -3.20
N ALA A 27 9.85 -8.25 -4.49
CA ALA A 27 10.96 -8.28 -5.42
C ALA A 27 10.95 -7.15 -6.44
N ARG A 28 9.76 -6.70 -6.87
CA ARG A 28 9.65 -5.73 -7.95
C ARG A 28 8.66 -4.61 -7.70
N GLU A 29 7.47 -4.92 -7.17
CA GLU A 29 6.38 -3.97 -7.15
C GLU A 29 5.60 -4.03 -5.86
N VAL A 30 5.38 -2.87 -5.25
CA VAL A 30 4.44 -2.71 -4.15
C VAL A 30 3.44 -1.64 -4.55
N PHE A 31 2.17 -2.01 -4.62
CA PHE A 31 1.07 -1.10 -4.87
C PHE A 31 0.23 -0.99 -3.61
N LEU A 32 0.00 0.22 -3.17
CA LEU A 32 -0.77 0.48 -1.96
C LEU A 32 -1.93 1.41 -2.28
N MET A 33 -3.15 0.96 -2.01
CA MET A 33 -4.34 1.79 -2.10
C MET A 33 -4.83 2.05 -0.68
N THR A 34 -4.96 3.32 -0.32
CA THR A 34 -5.35 3.72 1.02
C THR A 34 -6.06 5.06 0.96
N PRO A 35 -7.14 5.25 1.70
CA PRO A 35 -7.85 6.53 1.64
C PRO A 35 -7.01 7.71 2.12
N ASP A 36 -6.25 7.52 3.20
CA ASP A 36 -5.63 8.62 3.95
C ASP A 36 -4.26 8.28 4.51
N LEU A 37 -3.59 7.24 4.00
CA LEU A 37 -2.34 6.69 4.55
C LEU A 37 -2.50 6.14 5.97
N GLU A 38 -3.72 5.96 6.44
CA GLU A 38 -4.06 5.25 7.67
C GLU A 38 -3.06 5.51 8.81
N PRO A 39 -3.08 6.69 9.44
CA PRO A 39 -2.06 7.03 10.45
C PRO A 39 -1.91 5.99 11.56
N ALA A 40 -3.04 5.40 12.00
CA ALA A 40 -3.01 4.40 13.06
C ALA A 40 -2.26 3.13 12.67
N ARG A 41 -2.19 2.81 11.37
CA ARG A 41 -1.63 1.55 10.88
C ARG A 41 -0.32 1.76 10.12
N LEU A 42 -0.23 2.79 9.28
CA LEU A 42 0.87 2.95 8.35
C LEU A 42 1.89 4.01 8.77
N ASP A 43 1.56 4.88 9.72
CA ASP A 43 2.54 5.81 10.27
C ASP A 43 3.42 5.06 11.28
N ASP A 44 4.35 4.27 10.75
CA ASP A 44 5.11 3.30 11.51
C ASP A 44 6.53 3.24 10.95
N GLU A 45 7.51 3.42 11.82
CA GLU A 45 8.91 3.49 11.40
C GLU A 45 9.42 2.16 10.83
N ASP A 46 8.93 1.03 11.33
CA ASP A 46 9.35 -0.28 10.81
C ASP A 46 8.82 -0.49 9.40
N ILE A 47 7.57 -0.09 9.14
CA ILE A 47 6.99 -0.20 7.81
C ILE A 47 7.72 0.74 6.84
N ALA A 48 7.98 1.97 7.27
CA ALA A 48 8.72 2.93 6.46
C ALA A 48 10.13 2.43 6.13
N LEU A 49 10.80 1.83 7.11
CA LEU A 49 12.12 1.24 6.88
C LEU A 49 12.06 0.09 5.88
N ALA A 50 11.06 -0.79 6.00
CA ALA A 50 10.89 -1.88 5.05
C ALA A 50 10.68 -1.36 3.63
N LEU A 51 9.87 -0.32 3.45
CA LEU A 51 9.68 0.31 2.15
C LEU A 51 10.98 0.92 1.61
N SER A 52 11.76 1.55 2.47
CA SER A 52 13.04 2.13 2.10
C SER A 52 14.03 1.06 1.62
N VAL A 53 14.13 -0.05 2.35
CA VAL A 53 15.00 -1.17 1.96
C VAL A 53 14.54 -1.75 0.63
N PHE A 54 13.23 -1.96 0.47
CA PHE A 54 12.67 -2.44 -0.78
C PHE A 54 13.00 -1.50 -1.95
N ALA A 55 12.77 -0.20 -1.76
CA ALA A 55 12.97 0.79 -2.81
C ALA A 55 14.42 0.88 -3.27
N ARG A 56 15.38 0.52 -2.42
CA ARG A 56 16.80 0.56 -2.74
C ARG A 56 17.34 -0.76 -3.26
N SER A 57 16.51 -1.80 -3.34
CA SER A 57 16.99 -3.15 -3.62
C SER A 57 17.32 -3.40 -5.08
N SER A 58 16.80 -2.60 -6.02
CA SER A 58 17.03 -2.78 -7.45
C SER A 58 16.67 -1.52 -8.21
N ARG A 59 17.14 -1.42 -9.47
CA ARG A 59 16.76 -0.34 -10.38
C ARG A 59 15.35 -0.47 -10.94
N HIS A 60 14.77 -1.67 -10.85
CA HIS A 60 13.50 -1.97 -11.51
C HIS A 60 12.34 -2.04 -10.52
N ILE A 61 12.48 -1.34 -9.42
CA ILE A 61 11.47 -1.31 -8.37
C ILE A 61 10.41 -0.26 -8.71
N ARG A 62 9.15 -0.60 -8.45
CA ARG A 62 8.05 0.34 -8.48
C ARG A 62 7.31 0.30 -7.15
N CYS A 63 7.09 1.46 -6.56
CA CYS A 63 6.27 1.58 -5.36
C CYS A 63 5.26 2.69 -5.60
N TYR A 64 4.00 2.31 -5.85
CA TYR A 64 2.92 3.22 -6.19
C TYR A 64 1.91 3.27 -5.07
N ILE A 65 1.56 4.46 -4.64
CA ILE A 65 0.59 4.68 -3.57
C ILE A 65 -0.54 5.56 -4.10
N LEU A 66 -1.78 5.05 -4.03
CA LEU A 66 -2.99 5.79 -4.37
C LEU A 66 -3.71 6.23 -3.11
N VAL A 67 -4.00 7.51 -3.00
CA VAL A 67 -4.79 8.06 -1.89
C VAL A 67 -6.07 8.71 -2.43
N THR A 68 -7.09 8.77 -1.58
CA THR A 68 -8.39 9.29 -2.01
C THR A 68 -8.47 10.80 -1.92
N GLY A 69 -7.92 11.39 -0.88
CA GLY A 69 -8.01 12.83 -0.66
C GLY A 69 -6.65 13.47 -0.47
N ASP A 70 -6.67 14.74 -0.13
CA ASP A 70 -5.46 15.51 0.12
C ASP A 70 -5.01 15.48 1.59
N GLN A 71 -5.73 14.74 2.43
CA GLN A 71 -5.44 14.65 3.87
C GLN A 71 -3.99 14.24 4.18
N PRO A 72 -3.41 13.26 3.44
CA PRO A 72 -2.03 12.88 3.71
C PRO A 72 -1.05 14.03 3.58
N MET A 73 -1.37 15.02 2.75
CA MET A 73 -0.50 16.16 2.51
C MET A 73 -0.35 17.05 3.73
N LYS A 74 -1.33 17.02 4.62
CA LYS A 74 -1.31 17.82 5.85
C LYS A 74 -0.52 17.13 6.95
N SER A 75 -0.04 15.91 6.68
CA SER A 75 0.70 15.09 7.65
C SER A 75 2.11 14.80 7.14
N ILE A 76 2.89 15.86 6.89
CA ILE A 76 4.26 15.72 6.39
C ILE A 76 5.18 14.97 7.36
N SER A 77 4.75 14.81 8.61
CA SER A 77 5.48 14.01 9.60
C SER A 77 5.21 12.52 9.49
N HIS A 78 4.24 12.10 8.67
CA HIS A 78 3.94 10.68 8.47
C HIS A 78 5.18 9.94 7.96
N ALA A 79 5.48 8.79 8.55
CA ALA A 79 6.71 8.05 8.25
C ALA A 79 6.84 7.69 6.77
N ILE A 80 5.74 7.29 6.11
CA ILE A 80 5.77 6.95 4.69
C ILE A 80 6.05 8.20 3.83
N ILE A 81 5.47 9.33 4.19
CA ILE A 81 5.70 10.58 3.45
C ILE A 81 7.16 11.02 3.59
N ARG A 82 7.74 10.92 4.79
CA ARG A 82 9.16 11.23 4.98
C ARG A 82 10.05 10.34 4.12
N THR A 83 9.71 9.05 4.05
CA THR A 83 10.44 8.08 3.22
C THR A 83 10.27 8.40 1.74
N GLN A 84 9.05 8.71 1.31
CA GLN A 84 8.77 9.07 -0.08
C GLN A 84 9.58 10.30 -0.51
N ARG A 85 9.70 11.30 0.34
CA ARG A 85 10.47 12.51 0.01
C ARG A 85 11.93 12.22 -0.26
N ARG A 86 12.52 11.26 0.45
CA ARG A 86 13.91 10.87 0.24
C ARG A 86 14.10 9.95 -0.96
N LEU A 87 13.04 9.28 -1.41
CA LEU A 87 13.07 8.29 -2.48
C LEU A 87 12.03 8.61 -3.56
N SER A 88 11.86 9.88 -3.87
CA SER A 88 10.78 10.37 -4.73
C SER A 88 10.87 9.87 -6.17
N SER A 89 12.04 9.42 -6.60
CA SER A 89 12.18 8.83 -7.94
C SER A 89 11.66 7.41 -8.02
N ILE A 90 11.40 6.77 -6.88
CA ILE A 90 10.98 5.37 -6.81
C ILE A 90 9.60 5.23 -6.19
N ILE A 91 9.36 5.92 -5.08
CA ILE A 91 8.07 5.90 -4.39
C ILE A 91 7.25 7.07 -4.89
N GLU A 92 6.14 6.78 -5.55
CA GLU A 92 5.26 7.79 -6.11
C GLU A 92 3.89 7.71 -5.48
N ILE A 93 3.34 8.87 -5.10
CA ILE A 93 2.00 8.98 -4.51
C ILE A 93 1.13 9.80 -5.45
N ARG A 94 -0.04 9.28 -5.80
CA ARG A 94 -1.03 9.98 -6.60
C ARG A 94 -2.37 10.02 -5.88
N GLN A 95 -3.14 11.05 -6.18
CA GLN A 95 -4.47 11.27 -5.62
C GLN A 95 -5.53 10.86 -6.64
N LEU A 96 -6.49 10.04 -6.20
CA LEU A 96 -7.61 9.65 -7.06
C LEU A 96 -8.48 10.83 -7.38
N GLU A 97 -9.01 10.86 -8.61
CA GLU A 97 -10.05 11.82 -8.97
C GLU A 97 -11.28 11.61 -8.08
N PRO A 98 -12.01 12.69 -7.73
CA PRO A 98 -13.17 12.55 -6.83
C PRO A 98 -14.19 11.51 -7.28
N GLU A 99 -14.43 11.37 -8.58
CA GLU A 99 -15.38 10.39 -9.10
C GLU A 99 -14.90 8.94 -8.95
N HIS A 100 -13.61 8.74 -8.67
CA HIS A 100 -13.05 7.41 -8.44
C HIS A 100 -12.67 7.18 -6.99
N ALA A 101 -13.07 8.08 -6.09
CA ALA A 101 -12.73 7.97 -4.67
C ALA A 101 -13.21 6.65 -4.09
N THR A 102 -12.37 6.05 -3.26
CA THR A 102 -12.67 4.77 -2.63
C THR A 102 -12.13 4.78 -1.19
N HIS A 103 -12.77 3.98 -0.32
CA HIS A 103 -12.29 3.76 1.03
C HIS A 103 -11.54 2.44 1.15
N GLU A 104 -11.25 1.82 0.02
CA GLU A 104 -10.58 0.54 -0.02
C GLU A 104 -9.14 0.64 0.49
N ARG A 105 -8.73 -0.35 1.29
CA ARG A 105 -7.37 -0.47 1.82
C ARG A 105 -6.79 -1.78 1.32
N LEU A 106 -5.83 -1.69 0.41
CA LEU A 106 -5.34 -2.86 -0.29
C LEU A 106 -3.86 -2.70 -0.59
N MET A 107 -3.06 -3.71 -0.28
CA MET A 107 -1.66 -3.77 -0.68
C MET A 107 -1.47 -4.95 -1.61
N LEU A 108 -0.76 -4.72 -2.72
CA LEU A 108 -0.46 -5.73 -3.72
C LEU A 108 1.04 -5.80 -3.90
N VAL A 109 1.58 -7.01 -3.93
CA VAL A 109 3.01 -7.23 -4.05
C VAL A 109 3.28 -8.19 -5.21
N ASP A 110 4.07 -7.71 -6.17
CA ASP A 110 4.56 -8.49 -7.33
C ASP A 110 3.44 -9.16 -8.12
N HIS A 111 2.23 -8.59 -8.13
CA HIS A 111 1.03 -9.14 -8.78
C HIS A 111 0.67 -10.54 -8.30
N ARG A 112 1.17 -10.97 -7.14
CA ARG A 112 1.00 -12.34 -6.62
C ARG A 112 0.39 -12.38 -5.24
N HIS A 113 0.71 -11.40 -4.42
CA HIS A 113 0.32 -11.39 -3.01
C HIS A 113 -0.54 -10.18 -2.74
N ARG A 114 -1.45 -10.33 -1.80
CA ARG A 114 -2.36 -9.24 -1.46
C ARG A 114 -2.66 -9.22 0.03
N LEU A 115 -2.90 -8.02 0.53
CA LEU A 115 -3.43 -7.80 1.87
C LEU A 115 -4.59 -6.83 1.74
N SER A 116 -5.80 -7.30 2.03
CA SER A 116 -6.96 -6.43 2.10
C SER A 116 -7.24 -6.11 3.56
N VAL A 117 -7.52 -4.85 3.85
CA VAL A 117 -7.70 -4.36 5.21
C VAL A 117 -9.07 -3.70 5.31
N ASP A 118 -9.74 -3.94 6.42
CA ASP A 118 -11.04 -3.35 6.70
C ASP A 118 -11.04 -2.78 8.11
N LEU A 119 -11.73 -1.67 8.28
CA LEU A 119 -11.92 -1.04 9.59
C LEU A 119 -13.40 -1.11 9.91
N GLN A 120 -13.76 -2.00 10.84
CA GLN A 120 -15.13 -2.22 11.27
C GLN A 120 -15.33 -1.57 12.64
N GLY A 121 -15.92 -0.36 12.64
CA GLY A 121 -15.97 0.45 13.84
C GLY A 121 -14.54 0.88 14.22
N GLN A 122 -14.05 0.39 15.34
CA GLN A 122 -12.67 0.65 15.78
C GLN A 122 -11.77 -0.56 15.64
N GLN A 123 -12.30 -1.64 15.04
CA GLN A 123 -11.56 -2.88 14.91
C GLN A 123 -10.95 -2.99 13.53
N TRP A 124 -9.62 -3.15 13.50
CA TRP A 124 -8.87 -3.38 12.27
C TRP A 124 -8.77 -4.88 12.02
N ILE A 125 -9.19 -5.30 10.83
CA ILE A 125 -9.07 -6.68 10.40
C ILE A 125 -8.54 -6.73 8.97
N GLY A 126 -8.05 -7.89 8.57
CA GLY A 126 -7.61 -8.06 7.20
C GLY A 126 -7.44 -9.51 6.79
N TRP A 127 -7.20 -9.69 5.51
CA TRP A 127 -6.93 -10.98 4.90
C TRP A 127 -5.68 -10.88 4.06
N MET A 128 -4.69 -11.74 4.34
CA MET A 128 -3.47 -11.84 3.56
C MET A 128 -3.53 -13.06 2.67
N GLY A 129 -3.35 -12.88 1.36
CA GLY A 129 -3.26 -13.97 0.40
C GLY A 129 -1.86 -14.07 -0.17
N ILE A 130 -1.18 -15.18 0.10
CA ILE A 130 0.12 -15.49 -0.48
C ILE A 130 -0.13 -16.37 -1.70
N HIS A 131 0.49 -15.98 -2.85
CA HIS A 131 0.26 -16.66 -4.12
C HIS A 131 -1.21 -16.72 -4.52
N ASP A 132 -1.94 -15.68 -4.21
CA ASP A 132 -3.34 -15.53 -4.60
C ASP A 132 -3.38 -14.87 -5.97
N ILE A 133 -2.78 -15.54 -6.96
CA ILE A 133 -2.45 -14.94 -8.25
C ILE A 133 -3.66 -14.42 -9.01
N PRO A 134 -4.78 -15.18 -9.15
CA PRO A 134 -5.91 -14.66 -9.92
C PRO A 134 -6.47 -13.35 -9.34
N ARG A 135 -6.61 -13.28 -8.02
CA ARG A 135 -7.12 -12.07 -7.36
C ARG A 135 -6.10 -10.93 -7.41
N ALA A 136 -4.83 -11.24 -7.09
CA ALA A 136 -3.79 -10.22 -7.06
C ALA A 136 -3.59 -9.62 -8.45
N LYS A 137 -3.62 -10.42 -9.50
CA LYS A 137 -3.49 -9.94 -10.87
C LYS A 137 -4.67 -9.05 -11.25
N GLN A 138 -5.89 -9.48 -10.94
CA GLN A 138 -7.09 -8.72 -11.23
C GLN A 138 -7.08 -7.38 -10.49
N ASP A 139 -6.72 -7.40 -9.20
CA ASP A 139 -6.63 -6.19 -8.40
C ASP A 139 -5.52 -5.26 -8.91
N SER A 140 -4.41 -5.82 -9.37
CA SER A 140 -3.31 -5.02 -9.94
C SER A 140 -3.71 -4.32 -11.22
N GLU A 141 -4.47 -5.00 -12.09
CA GLU A 141 -4.99 -4.40 -13.30
C GLU A 141 -5.93 -3.24 -12.98
N ARG A 142 -6.81 -3.42 -12.01
CA ARG A 142 -7.72 -2.38 -11.54
C ARG A 142 -6.94 -1.22 -10.92
N PHE A 143 -5.94 -1.52 -10.10
CA PHE A 143 -5.09 -0.50 -9.48
C PHE A 143 -4.40 0.36 -10.55
N LEU A 144 -3.79 -0.29 -11.54
CA LEU A 144 -3.06 0.42 -12.60
C LEU A 144 -4.00 1.26 -13.48
N SER A 145 -5.23 0.79 -13.68
CA SER A 145 -6.23 1.58 -14.40
C SER A 145 -6.56 2.87 -13.63
N LEU A 146 -6.75 2.77 -12.31
CA LEU A 146 -6.98 3.95 -11.47
C LEU A 146 -5.75 4.86 -11.44
N TRP A 147 -4.57 4.27 -11.39
CA TRP A 147 -3.29 4.99 -11.34
C TRP A 147 -3.11 5.90 -12.55
N GLN A 148 -3.46 5.42 -13.73
CA GLN A 148 -3.31 6.18 -14.96
C GLN A 148 -4.12 7.47 -14.95
N ASN A 149 -5.25 7.48 -14.27
CA ASN A 149 -6.15 8.63 -14.19
C ASN A 149 -5.96 9.46 -12.92
N ALA A 150 -5.05 9.04 -12.04
CA ALA A 150 -4.82 9.74 -10.79
C ALA A 150 -3.85 10.90 -10.99
N GLN A 151 -3.94 11.90 -10.11
CA GLN A 151 -3.15 13.12 -10.22
C GLN A 151 -1.93 13.04 -9.30
N PRO A 152 -0.74 13.46 -9.79
CA PRO A 152 0.40 13.63 -8.91
C PRO A 152 0.10 14.67 -7.84
N ILE A 153 0.69 14.49 -6.68
CA ILE A 153 0.54 15.44 -5.57
C ILE A 153 1.72 16.41 -5.61
N ARG A 154 1.42 17.69 -5.87
CA ARG A 154 2.46 18.71 -6.09
C ARG A 154 3.41 18.85 -4.92
N GLU A 155 2.88 18.78 -3.70
CA GLU A 155 3.64 18.99 -2.48
C GLU A 155 4.67 17.88 -2.23
N LEU A 156 4.59 16.79 -2.99
CA LEU A 156 5.50 15.65 -2.85
C LEU A 156 6.51 15.54 -4.01
N ARG A 157 6.61 16.55 -4.82
CA ARG A 157 7.61 16.58 -5.89
C ARG A 157 8.99 16.94 -5.38
#